data_17d49babf62c0c1e34ddfde76aa8a987
#
_entry.id   17d49babf62c0c1e34ddfde76aa8a987
#
_cell.length_a   1.000
_cell.length_b   1.000
_cell.length_c   1.000
_cell.angle_alpha   90.00
_cell.angle_beta   90.00
_cell.angle_gamma   90.00
#
_symmetry.space_group_name_H-M   'P 1'
#
loop_
_entity.id
_entity.type
_entity.pdbx_description
1 polymer ?
#
loop_
_entity_poly.entity_id
_entity_poly.type
_entity_poly.pdbx_seq_one_letter_code
_entity_poly.pdbx_strand_id
1 'polypeptide(L)'
;MSADGAAEHDGLFEFDEAYFGDPDAAYERLRATGPIHRAALPSGEAAWLLVGHEQVRAALTDPRLSVDKRHAGSGYTGLSLPGALDRNLLSLDGDDHARLRRLAAPAFTGEAVGPLESHVRATARELFEALAAAGGGDLMDEFAAPLARDTLRRLLGVPDGQGEAFVAHVATLTSAAAGPDEQRAAGGALLRIAGELVEAKRRERGTDLISALVDARDGEDRLTEDEMLSLVFLLVMAGYETTSALIGTAVLALLESDAAGVDDVNGLNSGDRLIDRALREQAPGPWSIRRFATRDLTLADTLVHAGEPVLFGLASANTDPAAANERHLSFGHGAHYCLGAPLARLQARIALELLTGERARIGLVGKSGDLRWRRSIRVRSLEALPVTVRPM
;
A
#
# COMPACT_ATOMS: atom_id res chain seq x y z
N MET A 1 -0.11 43.73 4.30
CA MET A 1 -1.53 43.46 4.57
C MET A 1 -2.16 43.19 3.22
N SER A 2 -2.30 41.97 2.84
CA SER A 2 -3.09 41.55 1.67
C SER A 2 -3.91 40.35 2.10
N ALA A 3 -5.21 40.58 2.17
CA ALA A 3 -6.22 39.55 2.40
C ALA A 3 -6.49 38.90 1.05
N ASP A 4 -5.83 37.79 0.77
CA ASP A 4 -6.03 36.99 -0.46
C ASP A 4 -5.88 35.48 -0.20
N GLY A 5 -6.40 35.01 0.91
CA GLY A 5 -6.31 33.60 1.29
C GLY A 5 -7.64 32.86 1.45
N ALA A 6 -8.78 33.47 1.11
CA ALA A 6 -10.09 32.90 1.45
C ALA A 6 -11.02 32.62 0.24
N ALA A 7 -10.57 32.68 -1.00
CA ALA A 7 -11.47 32.69 -2.17
C ALA A 7 -11.31 31.46 -3.11
N GLU A 8 -10.49 30.45 -2.80
CA GLU A 8 -10.24 29.32 -3.73
C GLU A 8 -10.89 27.99 -3.32
N HIS A 9 -11.69 27.92 -2.26
CA HIS A 9 -12.30 26.66 -1.81
C HIS A 9 -13.71 26.37 -2.37
N ASP A 10 -14.32 27.31 -3.08
CA ASP A 10 -15.66 27.09 -3.65
C ASP A 10 -15.57 26.17 -4.88
N GLY A 11 -15.91 24.89 -4.71
CA GLY A 11 -15.95 23.87 -5.79
C GLY A 11 -14.87 22.80 -5.75
N LEU A 12 -13.99 22.77 -4.75
CA LEU A 12 -13.02 21.69 -4.57
C LEU A 12 -13.67 20.46 -3.93
N PHE A 13 -13.30 19.26 -4.41
CA PHE A 13 -13.64 18.04 -3.70
C PHE A 13 -12.84 17.95 -2.40
N GLU A 14 -13.50 17.63 -1.31
CA GLU A 14 -12.90 17.48 0.02
C GLU A 14 -12.96 16.03 0.48
N PHE A 15 -11.89 15.57 1.15
CA PHE A 15 -11.84 14.27 1.81
C PHE A 15 -12.45 14.41 3.22
N ASP A 16 -13.76 14.60 3.26
CA ASP A 16 -14.56 14.85 4.46
C ASP A 16 -15.10 13.55 5.11
N GLU A 17 -15.96 13.70 6.13
CA GLU A 17 -16.63 12.58 6.80
C GLU A 17 -17.47 11.72 5.85
N ALA A 18 -18.12 12.34 4.86
CA ALA A 18 -18.95 11.61 3.91
C ALA A 18 -18.07 10.73 3.00
N TYR A 19 -16.90 11.23 2.57
CA TYR A 19 -15.92 10.43 1.83
C TYR A 19 -15.41 9.24 2.65
N PHE A 20 -15.00 9.46 3.92
CA PHE A 20 -14.46 8.38 4.73
C PHE A 20 -15.53 7.37 5.16
N GLY A 21 -16.79 7.79 5.29
CA GLY A 21 -17.93 6.94 5.59
C GLY A 21 -18.32 6.03 4.43
N ASP A 22 -18.39 6.58 3.23
CA ASP A 22 -18.78 5.86 2.01
C ASP A 22 -17.97 6.38 0.81
N PRO A 23 -16.72 5.89 0.62
CA PRO A 23 -15.91 6.31 -0.52
C PRO A 23 -16.47 5.87 -1.86
N ASP A 24 -17.21 4.76 -1.93
CA ASP A 24 -17.78 4.26 -3.18
C ASP A 24 -18.84 5.22 -3.72
N ALA A 25 -19.76 5.70 -2.86
CA ALA A 25 -20.69 6.74 -3.23
C ALA A 25 -19.99 8.05 -3.65
N ALA A 26 -18.86 8.38 -3.02
CA ALA A 26 -18.06 9.54 -3.45
C ALA A 26 -17.46 9.32 -4.85
N TYR A 27 -16.90 8.14 -5.12
CA TYR A 27 -16.36 7.81 -6.45
C TYR A 27 -17.43 7.81 -7.54
N GLU A 28 -18.64 7.29 -7.25
CA GLU A 28 -19.76 7.34 -8.17
C GLU A 28 -20.15 8.78 -8.52
N ARG A 29 -20.29 9.65 -7.52
CA ARG A 29 -20.58 11.08 -7.74
C ARG A 29 -19.50 11.76 -8.58
N LEU A 30 -18.22 11.52 -8.28
CA LEU A 30 -17.11 12.06 -9.06
C LEU A 30 -17.17 11.59 -10.51
N ARG A 31 -17.29 10.29 -10.76
CA ARG A 31 -17.39 9.76 -12.12
C ARG A 31 -18.59 10.28 -12.89
N ALA A 32 -19.73 10.49 -12.21
CA ALA A 32 -20.95 11.03 -12.84
C ALA A 32 -20.81 12.49 -13.30
N THR A 33 -19.91 13.27 -12.67
CA THR A 33 -19.67 14.67 -13.00
C THR A 33 -18.46 14.88 -13.92
N GLY A 34 -17.66 13.82 -14.14
CA GLY A 34 -16.54 13.86 -15.07
C GLY A 34 -15.36 13.00 -14.60
N PRO A 35 -14.34 12.80 -15.46
CA PRO A 35 -13.20 11.93 -15.13
C PRO A 35 -12.08 12.64 -14.36
N ILE A 36 -12.11 13.98 -14.23
CA ILE A 36 -11.06 14.78 -13.56
C ILE A 36 -11.69 15.87 -12.70
N HIS A 37 -11.17 16.07 -11.48
CA HIS A 37 -11.68 17.00 -10.50
C HIS A 37 -10.56 17.73 -9.78
N ARG A 38 -10.83 18.95 -9.32
CA ARG A 38 -9.96 19.68 -8.41
C ARG A 38 -10.33 19.29 -6.97
N ALA A 39 -9.34 19.03 -6.11
CA ALA A 39 -9.57 18.65 -4.73
C ALA A 39 -8.61 19.36 -3.76
N ALA A 40 -9.06 19.52 -2.52
CA ALA A 40 -8.21 19.89 -1.39
C ALA A 40 -7.76 18.60 -0.69
N LEU A 41 -6.45 18.35 -0.65
CA LEU A 41 -5.89 17.22 0.07
C LEU A 41 -5.90 17.48 1.58
N PRO A 42 -5.91 16.45 2.44
CA PRO A 42 -5.83 16.64 3.89
C PRO A 42 -4.58 17.40 4.36
N SER A 43 -3.53 17.47 3.53
CA SER A 43 -2.34 18.29 3.76
C SER A 43 -2.55 19.80 3.47
N GLY A 44 -3.74 20.19 3.00
CA GLY A 44 -4.06 21.57 2.61
C GLY A 44 -3.66 21.95 1.18
N GLU A 45 -3.03 21.05 0.43
CA GLU A 45 -2.65 21.30 -0.96
C GLU A 45 -3.81 21.01 -1.91
N ALA A 46 -3.92 21.80 -2.98
CA ALA A 46 -4.81 21.47 -4.08
C ALA A 46 -4.16 20.46 -5.03
N ALA A 47 -4.93 19.50 -5.51
CA ALA A 47 -4.49 18.49 -6.48
C ALA A 47 -5.60 18.20 -7.50
N TRP A 48 -5.21 17.64 -8.63
CA TRP A 48 -6.15 17.02 -9.57
C TRP A 48 -6.39 15.56 -9.21
N LEU A 49 -7.64 15.11 -9.26
CA LEU A 49 -8.06 13.72 -9.07
C LEU A 49 -8.54 13.17 -10.40
N LEU A 50 -7.96 12.08 -10.85
CA LEU A 50 -8.43 11.29 -11.98
C LEU A 50 -9.19 10.07 -11.47
N VAL A 51 -10.45 9.84 -11.92
CA VAL A 51 -11.34 8.84 -11.31
C VAL A 51 -11.90 7.79 -12.25
N GLY A 52 -11.94 8.02 -13.57
CA GLY A 52 -12.40 7.04 -14.57
C GLY A 52 -11.32 5.98 -14.86
N HIS A 53 -11.70 4.73 -15.10
CA HIS A 53 -10.77 3.62 -15.34
C HIS A 53 -9.84 3.86 -16.54
N GLU A 54 -10.40 4.25 -17.68
CA GLU A 54 -9.63 4.49 -18.90
C GLU A 54 -8.59 5.59 -18.70
N GLN A 55 -9.01 6.72 -18.09
CA GLN A 55 -8.16 7.87 -17.85
C GLN A 55 -7.06 7.54 -16.84
N VAL A 56 -7.40 6.85 -15.73
CA VAL A 56 -6.44 6.39 -14.73
C VAL A 56 -5.42 5.44 -15.34
N ARG A 57 -5.86 4.46 -16.13
CA ARG A 57 -4.99 3.49 -16.78
C ARG A 57 -4.02 4.16 -17.76
N ALA A 58 -4.53 5.09 -18.58
CA ALA A 58 -3.71 5.87 -19.51
C ALA A 58 -2.69 6.74 -18.76
N ALA A 59 -3.13 7.46 -17.72
CA ALA A 59 -2.27 8.33 -16.92
C ALA A 59 -1.15 7.58 -16.18
N LEU A 60 -1.39 6.34 -15.74
CA LEU A 60 -0.39 5.51 -15.08
C LEU A 60 0.85 5.22 -15.96
N THR A 61 0.70 5.33 -17.28
CA THR A 61 1.78 5.11 -18.26
C THR A 61 2.19 6.37 -19.01
N ASP A 62 1.61 7.53 -18.71
CA ASP A 62 1.92 8.79 -19.39
C ASP A 62 3.26 9.37 -18.87
N PRO A 63 4.30 9.47 -19.73
CA PRO A 63 5.62 9.98 -19.32
C PRO A 63 5.62 11.48 -19.00
N ARG A 64 4.53 12.19 -19.29
CA ARG A 64 4.37 13.61 -18.94
C ARG A 64 3.94 13.80 -17.47
N LEU A 65 3.60 12.70 -16.77
CA LEU A 65 3.18 12.67 -15.37
C LEU A 65 4.25 11.97 -14.55
N SER A 66 5.11 12.74 -13.90
CA SER A 66 6.30 12.25 -13.17
C SER A 66 6.04 12.12 -11.67
N VAL A 67 6.59 11.09 -11.03
CA VAL A 67 6.63 10.97 -9.56
C VAL A 67 7.77 11.80 -8.96
N ASP A 68 8.70 12.29 -9.79
CA ASP A 68 9.87 13.04 -9.33
C ASP A 68 9.48 14.44 -8.86
N LYS A 69 9.74 14.71 -7.59
CA LYS A 69 9.42 15.99 -6.94
C LYS A 69 10.16 17.19 -7.54
N ARG A 70 11.20 16.97 -8.34
CA ARG A 70 11.86 18.04 -9.12
C ARG A 70 10.90 18.74 -10.09
N HIS A 71 9.82 18.07 -10.47
CA HIS A 71 8.76 18.62 -11.29
C HIS A 71 7.64 19.29 -10.50
N ALA A 72 7.68 19.25 -9.15
CA ALA A 72 6.65 19.87 -8.33
C ALA A 72 6.69 21.41 -8.44
N GLY A 73 5.53 22.03 -8.45
CA GLY A 73 5.40 23.50 -8.40
C GLY A 73 5.95 24.08 -7.08
N SER A 74 6.25 25.36 -7.06
CA SER A 74 6.88 26.07 -5.93
C SER A 74 6.08 26.06 -4.63
N GLY A 75 4.81 25.67 -4.67
CA GLY A 75 3.92 25.56 -3.48
C GLY A 75 3.83 24.15 -2.90
N TYR A 76 4.61 23.18 -3.38
CA TYR A 76 4.54 21.82 -2.88
C TYR A 76 5.06 21.70 -1.44
N THR A 77 4.17 21.34 -0.53
CA THR A 77 4.45 21.16 0.92
C THR A 77 4.34 19.69 1.37
N GLY A 78 4.20 18.75 0.42
CA GLY A 78 4.03 17.32 0.71
C GLY A 78 5.20 16.70 1.45
N LEU A 79 5.11 15.39 1.74
CA LEU A 79 6.10 14.66 2.53
C LEU A 79 7.52 14.92 2.01
N SER A 80 8.26 15.76 2.74
CA SER A 80 9.65 16.08 2.47
C SER A 80 10.53 15.15 3.28
N LEU A 81 10.98 14.06 2.65
CA LEU A 81 11.96 13.17 3.24
C LEU A 81 13.38 13.76 3.07
N PRO A 82 14.33 13.48 3.98
CA PRO A 82 15.74 13.72 3.70
C PRO A 82 16.14 13.15 2.35
N GLY A 83 17.01 13.83 1.59
CA GLY A 83 17.37 13.44 0.24
C GLY A 83 17.83 11.98 0.10
N ALA A 84 18.50 11.45 1.14
CA ALA A 84 18.88 10.04 1.23
C ALA A 84 17.69 9.06 1.27
N LEU A 85 16.50 9.50 1.69
CA LEU A 85 15.29 8.67 1.72
C LEU A 85 14.39 8.88 0.50
N ASP A 86 14.70 9.84 -0.34
CA ASP A 86 13.85 10.26 -1.46
C ASP A 86 14.35 9.77 -2.82
N ARG A 87 15.36 8.88 -2.84
CA ARG A 87 15.88 8.25 -4.06
C ARG A 87 15.48 6.79 -4.19
N ASN A 88 14.20 6.55 -4.41
CA ASN A 88 13.63 5.20 -4.46
C ASN A 88 12.65 5.04 -5.62
N LEU A 89 12.05 3.84 -5.74
CA LEU A 89 11.12 3.48 -6.81
C LEU A 89 9.81 4.29 -6.83
N LEU A 90 9.50 5.06 -5.77
CA LEU A 90 8.30 5.91 -5.71
C LEU A 90 8.60 7.39 -5.99
N SER A 91 9.88 7.75 -6.16
CA SER A 91 10.30 9.14 -6.35
C SER A 91 11.20 9.35 -7.58
N LEU A 92 11.48 8.29 -8.33
CA LEU A 92 12.29 8.30 -9.55
C LEU A 92 11.47 7.85 -10.75
N ASP A 93 11.78 8.39 -11.92
CA ASP A 93 11.26 7.98 -13.22
C ASP A 93 12.38 7.70 -14.23
N GLY A 94 11.99 7.26 -15.44
CA GLY A 94 12.89 7.05 -16.56
C GLY A 94 13.99 6.01 -16.29
N ASP A 95 15.20 6.30 -16.72
CA ASP A 95 16.34 5.38 -16.66
C ASP A 95 16.78 5.09 -15.22
N ASP A 96 16.74 6.09 -14.33
CA ASP A 96 17.07 5.93 -12.91
C ASP A 96 16.10 4.94 -12.22
N HIS A 97 14.79 5.09 -12.46
CA HIS A 97 13.80 4.16 -11.96
C HIS A 97 14.00 2.75 -12.56
N ALA A 98 14.20 2.66 -13.88
CA ALA A 98 14.37 1.38 -14.56
C ALA A 98 15.62 0.63 -14.05
N ARG A 99 16.73 1.36 -13.81
CA ARG A 99 17.96 0.82 -13.24
C ARG A 99 17.70 0.29 -11.81
N LEU A 100 17.13 1.12 -10.94
CA LEU A 100 16.86 0.76 -9.56
C LEU A 100 15.89 -0.43 -9.45
N ARG A 101 14.85 -0.43 -10.29
CA ARG A 101 13.90 -1.53 -10.38
C ARG A 101 14.55 -2.84 -10.82
N ARG A 102 15.45 -2.80 -11.83
CA ARG A 102 16.18 -3.99 -12.29
C ARG A 102 17.03 -4.60 -11.19
N LEU A 103 17.65 -3.77 -10.34
CA LEU A 103 18.45 -4.23 -9.21
C LEU A 103 17.62 -4.82 -8.08
N ALA A 104 16.43 -4.26 -7.81
CA ALA A 104 15.55 -4.73 -6.74
C ALA A 104 14.67 -5.92 -7.15
N ALA A 105 14.24 -6.01 -8.42
CA ALA A 105 13.26 -6.98 -8.90
C ALA A 105 13.62 -8.46 -8.63
N PRO A 106 14.88 -8.91 -8.73
CA PRO A 106 15.24 -10.31 -8.49
C PRO A 106 14.80 -10.81 -7.10
N ALA A 107 14.82 -9.95 -6.09
CA ALA A 107 14.41 -10.30 -4.73
C ALA A 107 12.90 -10.51 -4.54
N PHE A 108 12.09 -10.18 -5.55
CA PHE A 108 10.62 -10.35 -5.53
C PHE A 108 10.14 -11.38 -6.56
N THR A 109 11.04 -12.11 -7.19
CA THR A 109 10.68 -13.22 -8.09
C THR A 109 10.13 -14.40 -7.31
N GLY A 110 9.37 -15.28 -7.98
CA GLY A 110 8.85 -16.51 -7.36
C GLY A 110 9.95 -17.38 -6.75
N GLU A 111 11.15 -17.39 -7.33
CA GLU A 111 12.31 -18.13 -6.81
C GLU A 111 12.83 -17.53 -5.49
N ALA A 112 12.87 -16.22 -5.36
CA ALA A 112 13.29 -15.54 -4.13
C ALA A 112 12.19 -15.56 -3.05
N VAL A 113 10.91 -15.52 -3.46
CA VAL A 113 9.75 -15.53 -2.56
C VAL A 113 9.41 -16.95 -2.08
N GLY A 114 9.73 -18.00 -2.86
CA GLY A 114 9.44 -19.39 -2.52
C GLY A 114 9.94 -19.84 -1.13
N PRO A 115 11.19 -19.57 -0.74
CA PRO A 115 11.68 -19.87 0.62
C PRO A 115 10.92 -19.16 1.73
N LEU A 116 10.33 -17.96 1.44
CA LEU A 116 9.51 -17.23 2.40
C LEU A 116 8.14 -17.90 2.62
N GLU A 117 7.61 -18.62 1.64
CA GLU A 117 6.29 -19.26 1.77
C GLU A 117 6.21 -20.19 2.99
N SER A 118 7.21 -21.03 3.20
CA SER A 118 7.25 -21.93 4.35
C SER A 118 7.25 -21.18 5.68
N HIS A 119 7.99 -20.08 5.75
CA HIS A 119 8.04 -19.22 6.92
C HIS A 119 6.70 -18.49 7.14
N VAL A 120 6.15 -17.84 6.10
CA VAL A 120 4.84 -17.18 6.16
C VAL A 120 3.75 -18.16 6.63
N ARG A 121 3.77 -19.39 6.12
CA ARG A 121 2.81 -20.43 6.48
C ARG A 121 2.98 -20.90 7.94
N ALA A 122 4.20 -20.99 8.44
CA ALA A 122 4.48 -21.32 9.85
C ALA A 122 3.99 -20.21 10.78
N THR A 123 4.39 -18.96 10.53
CA THR A 123 3.95 -17.79 11.31
C THR A 123 2.43 -17.63 11.27
N ALA A 124 1.80 -17.75 10.09
CA ALA A 124 0.35 -17.67 9.98
C ALA A 124 -0.36 -18.76 10.80
N ARG A 125 0.19 -19.98 10.83
CA ARG A 125 -0.36 -21.07 11.65
C ARG A 125 -0.25 -20.76 13.14
N GLU A 126 0.91 -20.31 13.62
CA GLU A 126 1.11 -19.95 15.03
C GLU A 126 0.14 -18.85 15.47
N LEU A 127 -0.02 -17.80 14.66
CA LEU A 127 -0.95 -16.70 14.94
C LEU A 127 -2.42 -17.19 14.94
N PHE A 128 -2.78 -18.05 13.99
CA PHE A 128 -4.11 -18.63 13.93
C PHE A 128 -4.41 -19.56 15.13
N GLU A 129 -3.45 -20.40 15.54
CA GLU A 129 -3.59 -21.26 16.70
C GLU A 129 -3.77 -20.44 17.99
N ALA A 130 -3.05 -19.33 18.14
CA ALA A 130 -3.23 -18.39 19.25
C ALA A 130 -4.64 -17.78 19.26
N LEU A 131 -5.10 -17.27 18.11
CA LEU A 131 -6.43 -16.71 17.93
C LEU A 131 -7.54 -17.75 18.20
N ALA A 132 -7.34 -18.99 17.75
CA ALA A 132 -8.26 -20.10 17.99
C ALA A 132 -8.29 -20.53 19.46
N ALA A 133 -7.16 -20.56 20.15
CA ALA A 133 -7.08 -20.87 21.58
C ALA A 133 -7.81 -19.82 22.44
N ALA A 134 -7.82 -18.57 22.00
CA ALA A 134 -8.58 -17.48 22.62
C ALA A 134 -10.09 -17.52 22.28
N GLY A 135 -10.52 -18.37 21.34
CA GLY A 135 -11.90 -18.46 20.86
C GLY A 135 -12.28 -17.34 19.88
N GLY A 136 -11.34 -16.55 19.44
CA GLY A 136 -11.46 -15.38 18.56
C GLY A 136 -10.71 -14.18 19.11
N GLY A 137 -10.87 -13.03 18.46
CA GLY A 137 -10.20 -11.78 18.80
C GLY A 137 -10.26 -10.77 17.67
N ASP A 138 -9.38 -9.78 17.67
CA ASP A 138 -9.22 -8.85 16.56
C ASP A 138 -8.25 -9.39 15.51
N LEU A 139 -8.78 -9.83 14.38
CA LEU A 139 -7.98 -10.39 13.30
C LEU A 139 -6.96 -9.38 12.73
N MET A 140 -7.26 -8.08 12.77
CA MET A 140 -6.29 -7.07 12.29
C MET A 140 -5.06 -7.04 13.17
N ASP A 141 -5.23 -6.91 14.47
CA ASP A 141 -4.13 -6.72 15.43
C ASP A 141 -3.44 -8.03 15.81
N GLU A 142 -4.19 -9.15 15.87
CA GLU A 142 -3.70 -10.43 16.36
C GLU A 142 -3.23 -11.38 15.25
N PHE A 143 -3.59 -11.10 13.98
CA PHE A 143 -3.22 -11.96 12.86
C PHE A 143 -2.65 -11.19 11.65
N ALA A 144 -3.43 -10.26 11.04
CA ALA A 144 -3.06 -9.66 9.76
C ALA A 144 -1.80 -8.77 9.87
N ALA A 145 -1.76 -7.89 10.86
CA ALA A 145 -0.65 -7.00 11.10
C ALA A 145 0.63 -7.74 11.55
N PRO A 146 0.58 -8.69 12.50
CA PRO A 146 1.73 -9.50 12.87
C PRO A 146 2.30 -10.34 11.71
N LEU A 147 1.44 -10.95 10.89
CA LEU A 147 1.87 -11.73 9.73
C LEU A 147 2.60 -10.87 8.69
N ALA A 148 2.02 -9.73 8.32
CA ALA A 148 2.64 -8.80 7.38
C ALA A 148 3.98 -8.27 7.90
N ARG A 149 4.06 -7.94 9.19
CA ARG A 149 5.26 -7.46 9.87
C ARG A 149 6.38 -8.50 9.90
N ASP A 150 6.06 -9.72 10.31
CA ASP A 150 7.05 -10.78 10.41
C ASP A 150 7.58 -11.20 9.04
N THR A 151 6.70 -11.26 8.03
CA THR A 151 7.11 -11.51 6.64
C THR A 151 8.06 -10.44 6.13
N LEU A 152 7.76 -9.17 6.38
CA LEU A 152 8.63 -8.05 5.99
C LEU A 152 9.98 -8.12 6.72
N ARG A 153 9.96 -8.37 8.02
CA ARG A 153 11.15 -8.54 8.84
C ARG A 153 12.06 -9.64 8.25
N ARG A 154 11.48 -10.78 7.91
CA ARG A 154 12.21 -11.91 7.33
C ARG A 154 12.76 -11.60 5.94
N LEU A 155 11.96 -10.95 5.09
CA LEU A 155 12.37 -10.51 3.75
C LEU A 155 13.60 -9.59 3.82
N LEU A 156 13.60 -8.64 4.76
CA LEU A 156 14.69 -7.67 4.95
C LEU A 156 15.88 -8.25 5.73
N GLY A 157 15.73 -9.41 6.36
CA GLY A 157 16.78 -10.00 7.21
C GLY A 157 17.02 -9.22 8.50
N VAL A 158 15.97 -8.58 9.05
CA VAL A 158 16.00 -7.86 10.35
C VAL A 158 16.08 -8.88 11.48
N PRO A 159 17.02 -8.77 12.42
CA PRO A 159 17.10 -9.63 13.60
C PRO A 159 15.87 -9.53 14.50
N ASP A 160 15.53 -10.62 15.19
CA ASP A 160 14.33 -10.72 16.05
C ASP A 160 14.23 -9.60 17.08
N GLY A 161 15.35 -9.20 17.72
CA GLY A 161 15.36 -8.17 18.74
C GLY A 161 15.15 -6.72 18.27
N GLN A 162 15.16 -6.46 16.96
CA GLN A 162 14.98 -5.11 16.40
C GLN A 162 13.63 -4.91 15.72
N GLY A 163 12.87 -5.97 15.50
CA GLY A 163 11.63 -5.94 14.72
C GLY A 163 10.55 -5.05 15.33
N GLU A 164 10.36 -5.07 16.64
CA GLU A 164 9.32 -4.27 17.33
C GLU A 164 9.60 -2.77 17.26
N ALA A 165 10.83 -2.35 17.54
CA ALA A 165 11.22 -0.95 17.46
C ALA A 165 11.06 -0.38 16.06
N PHE A 166 11.43 -1.18 15.04
CA PHE A 166 11.28 -0.84 13.65
C PHE A 166 9.81 -0.58 13.27
N VAL A 167 8.90 -1.47 13.66
CA VAL A 167 7.47 -1.33 13.41
C VAL A 167 6.85 -0.15 14.14
N ALA A 168 7.24 0.08 15.40
CA ALA A 168 6.76 1.23 16.15
C ALA A 168 7.12 2.56 15.46
N HIS A 169 8.34 2.67 14.93
CA HIS A 169 8.75 3.85 14.16
C HIS A 169 8.01 3.99 12.84
N VAL A 170 7.70 2.90 12.14
CA VAL A 170 6.86 2.94 10.93
C VAL A 170 5.47 3.45 11.27
N ALA A 171 4.84 2.90 12.30
CA ALA A 171 3.51 3.32 12.74
C ALA A 171 3.48 4.81 13.11
N THR A 172 4.50 5.31 13.83
CA THR A 172 4.61 6.74 14.16
C THR A 172 4.75 7.61 12.90
N LEU A 173 5.64 7.22 11.97
CA LEU A 173 5.90 7.98 10.76
C LEU A 173 4.66 8.09 9.86
N THR A 174 3.81 7.07 9.84
CA THR A 174 2.59 7.02 9.01
C THR A 174 1.34 7.52 9.73
N SER A 175 1.41 7.74 11.04
CA SER A 175 0.27 8.20 11.84
C SER A 175 -0.11 9.64 11.52
N ALA A 176 -1.37 9.88 11.21
CA ALA A 176 -1.93 11.23 11.09
C ALA A 176 -2.03 11.96 12.44
N ALA A 177 -2.00 11.21 13.55
CA ALA A 177 -2.05 11.77 14.91
C ALA A 177 -0.66 12.18 15.44
N ALA A 178 0.43 11.69 14.84
CA ALA A 178 1.78 12.05 15.22
C ALA A 178 2.15 13.46 14.71
N GLY A 179 2.74 14.26 15.58
CA GLY A 179 3.22 15.58 15.21
C GLY A 179 4.43 15.54 14.26
N PRO A 180 4.75 16.65 13.56
CA PRO A 180 5.88 16.70 12.63
C PRO A 180 7.22 16.33 13.24
N ASP A 181 7.45 16.67 14.52
CA ASP A 181 8.69 16.35 15.23
C ASP A 181 8.79 14.86 15.55
N GLU A 182 7.69 14.22 15.94
CA GLU A 182 7.62 12.78 16.18
C GLU A 182 7.83 12.00 14.88
N GLN A 183 7.21 12.43 13.80
CA GLN A 183 7.41 11.81 12.47
C GLN A 183 8.86 11.96 12.00
N ARG A 184 9.48 13.13 12.23
CA ARG A 184 10.89 13.35 11.89
C ARG A 184 11.82 12.48 12.74
N ALA A 185 11.55 12.35 14.02
CA ALA A 185 12.33 11.47 14.92
C ALA A 185 12.20 9.99 14.52
N ALA A 186 10.99 9.54 14.19
CA ALA A 186 10.72 8.18 13.70
C ALA A 186 11.45 7.92 12.37
N GLY A 187 11.41 8.86 11.42
CA GLY A 187 12.15 8.78 10.15
C GLY A 187 13.66 8.66 10.36
N GLY A 188 14.23 9.45 11.27
CA GLY A 188 15.64 9.38 11.65
C GLY A 188 16.04 8.05 12.28
N ALA A 189 15.15 7.49 13.12
CA ALA A 189 15.36 6.16 13.73
C ALA A 189 15.33 5.04 12.67
N LEU A 190 14.40 5.09 11.73
CA LEU A 190 14.31 4.13 10.63
C LEU A 190 15.55 4.18 9.73
N LEU A 191 16.07 5.38 9.42
CA LEU A 191 17.32 5.53 8.69
C LEU A 191 18.49 4.86 9.39
N ARG A 192 18.62 5.08 10.69
CA ARG A 192 19.69 4.47 11.48
C ARG A 192 19.57 2.94 11.46
N ILE A 193 18.38 2.39 11.69
CA ILE A 193 18.15 0.94 11.65
C ILE A 193 18.49 0.39 10.24
N ALA A 194 18.08 1.06 9.18
CA ALA A 194 18.40 0.65 7.82
C ALA A 194 19.93 0.66 7.57
N GLY A 195 20.63 1.68 8.03
CA GLY A 195 22.10 1.76 7.94
C GLY A 195 22.80 0.63 8.72
N GLU A 196 22.38 0.37 9.96
CA GLU A 196 22.91 -0.72 10.78
C GLU A 196 22.71 -2.09 10.14
N LEU A 197 21.54 -2.32 9.55
CA LEU A 197 21.23 -3.55 8.80
C LEU A 197 22.12 -3.71 7.58
N VAL A 198 22.27 -2.67 6.76
CA VAL A 198 23.13 -2.68 5.59
C VAL A 198 24.58 -3.00 6.00
N GLU A 199 25.10 -2.34 7.03
CA GLU A 199 26.44 -2.60 7.54
C GLU A 199 26.60 -4.02 8.10
N ALA A 200 25.59 -4.54 8.80
CA ALA A 200 25.60 -5.93 9.26
C ALA A 200 25.65 -6.92 8.09
N LYS A 201 24.83 -6.67 7.03
CA LYS A 201 24.81 -7.54 5.85
C LYS A 201 26.06 -7.42 4.98
N ARG A 202 26.78 -6.30 5.01
CA ARG A 202 28.11 -6.18 4.40
C ARG A 202 29.14 -7.09 5.06
N ARG A 203 29.07 -7.25 6.37
CA ARG A 203 29.98 -8.13 7.14
C ARG A 203 29.57 -9.59 7.02
N GLU A 204 28.27 -9.86 7.07
CA GLU A 204 27.73 -11.22 7.06
C GLU A 204 26.53 -11.31 6.10
N ARG A 205 26.74 -11.90 4.93
CA ARG A 205 25.70 -12.10 3.91
C ARG A 205 24.69 -13.15 4.35
N GLY A 206 23.41 -12.88 4.12
CA GLY A 206 22.32 -13.84 4.25
C GLY A 206 21.67 -14.14 2.90
N THR A 207 20.52 -14.80 2.95
CA THR A 207 19.65 -15.06 1.79
C THR A 207 18.50 -14.06 1.70
N ASP A 208 18.60 -12.93 2.41
CA ASP A 208 17.61 -11.88 2.50
C ASP A 208 17.81 -10.81 1.43
N LEU A 209 16.79 -9.94 1.29
CA LEU A 209 16.78 -8.89 0.29
C LEU A 209 17.92 -7.88 0.46
N ILE A 210 18.23 -7.48 1.70
CA ILE A 210 19.31 -6.50 1.93
C ILE A 210 20.66 -7.10 1.51
N SER A 211 20.89 -8.38 1.80
CA SER A 211 22.08 -9.09 1.30
C SER A 211 22.15 -9.10 -0.22
N ALA A 212 21.05 -9.38 -0.90
CA ALA A 212 20.99 -9.35 -2.37
C ALA A 212 21.22 -7.94 -2.94
N LEU A 213 20.70 -6.90 -2.29
CA LEU A 213 20.94 -5.50 -2.70
C LEU A 213 22.40 -5.08 -2.46
N VAL A 214 23.02 -5.55 -1.38
CA VAL A 214 24.46 -5.32 -1.13
C VAL A 214 25.32 -5.99 -2.20
N ASP A 215 24.98 -7.23 -2.60
CA ASP A 215 25.70 -7.93 -3.68
C ASP A 215 25.52 -7.25 -5.04
N ALA A 216 24.31 -6.75 -5.35
CA ALA A 216 24.03 -5.97 -6.55
C ALA A 216 24.84 -4.66 -6.62
N ARG A 217 25.25 -4.11 -5.47
CA ARG A 217 26.13 -2.93 -5.40
C ARG A 217 27.54 -3.20 -5.87
N ASP A 218 28.07 -4.39 -5.68
CA ASP A 218 29.47 -4.72 -5.97
C ASP A 218 29.72 -5.00 -7.46
N GLY A 219 28.67 -5.01 -8.30
CA GLY A 219 28.74 -5.11 -9.77
C GLY A 219 29.05 -3.78 -10.48
N GLU A 220 29.03 -3.79 -11.82
CA GLU A 220 29.26 -2.60 -12.65
C GLU A 220 28.14 -1.54 -12.52
N ASP A 221 26.93 -1.93 -12.14
CA ASP A 221 25.71 -1.12 -12.05
C ASP A 221 25.34 -0.91 -10.57
N ARG A 222 26.11 -0.10 -9.88
CA ARG A 222 26.10 0.01 -8.41
C ARG A 222 24.95 0.85 -7.88
N LEU A 223 24.29 0.37 -6.77
CA LEU A 223 23.48 1.23 -5.92
C LEU A 223 24.38 2.18 -5.14
N THR A 224 24.00 3.46 -5.07
CA THR A 224 24.60 4.38 -4.11
C THR A 224 24.13 4.02 -2.70
N GLU A 225 24.80 4.53 -1.68
CA GLU A 225 24.40 4.34 -0.28
C GLU A 225 22.99 4.87 -0.05
N ASP A 226 22.71 6.07 -0.52
CA ASP A 226 21.40 6.73 -0.39
C ASP A 226 20.30 5.93 -1.09
N GLU A 227 20.56 5.39 -2.28
CA GLU A 227 19.57 4.55 -3.00
C GLU A 227 19.27 3.27 -2.23
N MET A 228 20.28 2.65 -1.63
CA MET A 228 20.10 1.43 -0.84
C MET A 228 19.28 1.71 0.42
N LEU A 229 19.64 2.75 1.19
CA LEU A 229 18.91 3.17 2.38
C LEU A 229 17.47 3.57 2.04
N SER A 230 17.29 4.31 0.94
CA SER A 230 15.98 4.73 0.45
C SER A 230 15.10 3.55 0.01
N LEU A 231 15.68 2.53 -0.63
CA LEU A 231 14.97 1.30 -0.98
C LEU A 231 14.54 0.52 0.26
N VAL A 232 15.43 0.32 1.22
CA VAL A 232 15.09 -0.37 2.48
C VAL A 232 13.95 0.36 3.19
N PHE A 233 14.06 1.69 3.29
CA PHE A 233 13.00 2.52 3.87
C PHE A 233 11.68 2.39 3.13
N LEU A 234 11.70 2.46 1.79
CA LEU A 234 10.51 2.28 0.95
C LEU A 234 9.83 0.96 1.20
N LEU A 235 10.59 -0.14 1.23
CA LEU A 235 10.04 -1.50 1.40
C LEU A 235 9.32 -1.65 2.72
N VAL A 236 9.83 -1.01 3.75
CA VAL A 236 9.20 -0.95 5.06
C VAL A 236 7.88 -0.20 5.01
N MET A 237 7.92 1.01 4.45
CA MET A 237 6.75 1.88 4.38
C MET A 237 5.63 1.28 3.51
N ALA A 238 6.00 0.64 2.39
CA ALA A 238 5.02 0.13 1.43
C ALA A 238 4.52 -1.28 1.76
N GLY A 239 5.32 -2.10 2.44
CA GLY A 239 5.08 -3.54 2.55
C GLY A 239 4.19 -3.95 3.73
N TYR A 240 4.07 -3.14 4.76
CA TYR A 240 3.39 -3.51 6.00
C TYR A 240 1.90 -3.20 5.97
N GLU A 241 1.52 -1.92 5.93
CA GLU A 241 0.11 -1.49 6.11
C GLU A 241 -0.79 -1.98 4.99
N THR A 242 -0.34 -1.87 3.74
CA THR A 242 -1.13 -2.29 2.58
C THR A 242 -1.35 -3.80 2.53
N THR A 243 -0.37 -4.60 2.98
CA THR A 243 -0.49 -6.06 3.04
C THR A 243 -1.43 -6.48 4.16
N SER A 244 -1.30 -5.89 5.35
CA SER A 244 -2.22 -6.12 6.46
C SER A 244 -3.66 -5.76 6.07
N ALA A 245 -3.87 -4.62 5.40
CA ALA A 245 -5.17 -4.22 4.88
C ALA A 245 -5.72 -5.23 3.87
N LEU A 246 -4.89 -5.74 2.94
CA LEU A 246 -5.31 -6.75 1.97
C LEU A 246 -5.75 -8.06 2.66
N ILE A 247 -5.00 -8.52 3.65
CA ILE A 247 -5.35 -9.72 4.42
C ILE A 247 -6.71 -9.53 5.10
N GLY A 248 -6.88 -8.41 5.82
CA GLY A 248 -8.13 -8.10 6.52
C GLY A 248 -9.33 -8.00 5.59
N THR A 249 -9.19 -7.30 4.46
CA THR A 249 -10.29 -7.14 3.49
C THR A 249 -10.59 -8.43 2.72
N ALA A 250 -9.59 -9.29 2.45
CA ALA A 250 -9.81 -10.60 1.84
C ALA A 250 -10.56 -11.55 2.80
N VAL A 251 -10.24 -11.49 4.10
CA VAL A 251 -10.98 -12.25 5.12
C VAL A 251 -12.38 -11.69 5.32
N LEU A 252 -12.57 -10.37 5.29
CA LEU A 252 -13.91 -9.80 5.33
C LEU A 252 -14.76 -10.27 4.14
N ALA A 253 -14.19 -10.28 2.93
CA ALA A 253 -14.86 -10.78 1.73
C ALA A 253 -15.25 -12.27 1.86
N LEU A 254 -14.43 -13.08 2.52
CA LEU A 254 -14.75 -14.47 2.87
C LEU A 254 -15.97 -14.53 3.82
N LEU A 255 -15.92 -13.81 4.94
CA LEU A 255 -16.97 -13.80 5.96
C LEU A 255 -18.32 -13.31 5.42
N GLU A 256 -18.32 -12.34 4.50
CA GLU A 256 -19.52 -11.86 3.82
C GLU A 256 -20.06 -12.90 2.83
N SER A 257 -19.20 -13.62 2.12
CA SER A 257 -19.59 -14.67 1.18
C SER A 257 -20.22 -15.87 1.90
N ASP A 258 -19.65 -16.27 3.04
CA ASP A 258 -20.20 -17.35 3.89
C ASP A 258 -21.58 -16.96 4.45
N ALA A 259 -21.73 -15.71 4.91
CA ALA A 259 -23.00 -15.18 5.41
C ALA A 259 -24.09 -15.12 4.32
N ALA A 260 -23.70 -14.91 3.07
CA ALA A 260 -24.61 -14.88 1.91
C ALA A 260 -24.96 -16.29 1.36
N GLY A 261 -24.35 -17.36 1.92
CA GLY A 261 -24.58 -18.74 1.46
C GLY A 261 -24.04 -19.02 0.04
N VAL A 262 -22.99 -18.31 -0.35
CA VAL A 262 -22.35 -18.51 -1.66
C VAL A 262 -21.44 -19.72 -1.56
N ASP A 263 -21.90 -20.90 -2.02
CA ASP A 263 -21.22 -22.20 -1.93
C ASP A 263 -19.90 -22.28 -2.72
N ASP A 264 -19.50 -21.26 -3.46
CA ASP A 264 -18.33 -21.27 -4.35
C ASP A 264 -17.00 -20.96 -3.64
N VAL A 265 -16.99 -20.90 -2.31
CA VAL A 265 -15.80 -20.54 -1.50
C VAL A 265 -14.84 -21.73 -1.34
N ASN A 266 -15.29 -22.96 -1.64
CA ASN A 266 -14.53 -24.20 -1.44
C ASN A 266 -13.91 -24.78 -2.74
N GLY A 267 -14.03 -24.08 -3.88
CA GLY A 267 -13.47 -24.52 -5.17
C GLY A 267 -11.97 -24.19 -5.32
N LEU A 268 -11.27 -24.96 -6.15
CA LEU A 268 -9.92 -24.62 -6.62
C LEU A 268 -9.96 -23.18 -7.20
N ASN A 269 -9.10 -22.29 -6.70
CA ASN A 269 -9.03 -20.85 -6.99
C ASN A 269 -10.04 -19.93 -6.26
N SER A 270 -10.79 -20.41 -5.26
CA SER A 270 -11.68 -19.54 -4.48
C SER A 270 -10.91 -18.43 -3.74
N GLY A 271 -9.77 -18.77 -3.14
CA GLY A 271 -8.90 -17.81 -2.47
C GLY A 271 -8.42 -16.67 -3.39
N ASP A 272 -7.98 -16.99 -4.61
CA ASP A 272 -7.54 -15.97 -5.57
C ASP A 272 -8.70 -15.07 -6.01
N ARG A 273 -9.93 -15.59 -6.16
CA ARG A 273 -11.12 -14.79 -6.45
C ARG A 273 -11.48 -13.83 -5.31
N LEU A 274 -11.38 -14.30 -4.05
CA LEU A 274 -11.61 -13.45 -2.88
C LEU A 274 -10.55 -12.34 -2.78
N ILE A 275 -9.28 -12.66 -3.05
CA ILE A 275 -8.20 -11.68 -3.11
C ILE A 275 -8.45 -10.65 -4.21
N ASP A 276 -8.83 -11.09 -5.42
CA ASP A 276 -9.13 -10.18 -6.53
C ASP A 276 -10.36 -9.33 -6.25
N ARG A 277 -11.39 -9.88 -5.59
CA ARG A 277 -12.55 -9.13 -5.12
C ARG A 277 -12.13 -8.07 -4.10
N ALA A 278 -11.36 -8.44 -3.08
CA ALA A 278 -10.86 -7.49 -2.08
C ALA A 278 -10.01 -6.38 -2.71
N LEU A 279 -9.12 -6.73 -3.65
CA LEU A 279 -8.32 -5.76 -4.39
C LEU A 279 -9.16 -4.82 -5.25
N ARG A 280 -10.24 -5.31 -5.84
CA ARG A 280 -11.14 -4.51 -6.66
C ARG A 280 -12.01 -3.58 -5.81
N GLU A 281 -12.70 -4.13 -4.84
CA GLU A 281 -13.73 -3.41 -4.08
C GLU A 281 -13.13 -2.58 -2.92
N GLN A 282 -12.03 -3.04 -2.34
CA GLN A 282 -11.40 -2.43 -1.16
C GLN A 282 -9.89 -2.24 -1.37
N ALA A 283 -9.51 -1.63 -2.49
CA ALA A 283 -8.10 -1.40 -2.82
C ALA A 283 -7.32 -0.85 -1.62
N PRO A 284 -6.28 -1.54 -1.11
CA PRO A 284 -5.51 -1.07 0.04
C PRO A 284 -4.86 0.29 -0.17
N GLY A 285 -4.46 0.61 -1.40
CA GLY A 285 -4.05 1.96 -1.82
C GLY A 285 -5.13 2.58 -2.69
N PRO A 286 -6.10 3.35 -2.14
CA PRO A 286 -7.22 3.87 -2.92
C PRO A 286 -6.80 4.90 -3.96
N TRP A 287 -5.70 5.61 -3.70
CA TRP A 287 -5.10 6.58 -4.60
C TRP A 287 -3.67 6.20 -4.94
N SER A 288 -3.24 6.54 -6.14
CA SER A 288 -1.85 6.35 -6.57
C SER A 288 -0.89 7.23 -5.78
N ILE A 289 0.41 6.97 -5.96
CA ILE A 289 1.45 7.94 -5.64
C ILE A 289 1.15 9.21 -6.45
N ARG A 290 1.31 10.37 -5.83
CA ARG A 290 1.20 11.67 -6.48
C ARG A 290 2.15 11.77 -7.65
N ARG A 291 1.67 12.32 -8.75
CA ARG A 291 2.49 12.67 -9.90
C ARG A 291 2.39 14.16 -10.18
N PHE A 292 3.40 14.69 -10.84
CA PHE A 292 3.47 16.10 -11.24
C PHE A 292 3.48 16.20 -12.75
N ALA A 293 2.72 17.13 -13.29
CA ALA A 293 2.78 17.48 -14.70
C ALA A 293 4.15 18.05 -15.03
N THR A 294 4.91 17.44 -15.94
CA THR A 294 6.26 17.91 -16.31
C THR A 294 6.22 19.14 -17.23
N ARG A 295 5.07 19.42 -17.80
CA ARG A 295 4.73 20.57 -18.66
C ARG A 295 3.22 20.76 -18.65
N ASP A 296 2.74 21.86 -19.19
CA ASP A 296 1.31 22.02 -19.44
C ASP A 296 0.80 20.90 -20.33
N LEU A 297 -0.28 20.24 -19.93
CA LEU A 297 -0.89 19.15 -20.65
C LEU A 297 -2.41 19.11 -20.45
N THR A 298 -3.12 18.55 -21.41
CA THR A 298 -4.55 18.30 -21.27
C THR A 298 -4.80 16.88 -20.82
N LEU A 299 -5.53 16.72 -19.71
CA LEU A 299 -6.05 15.44 -19.21
C LEU A 299 -7.58 15.51 -19.24
N ALA A 300 -8.21 14.59 -19.96
CA ALA A 300 -9.68 14.53 -20.07
C ALA A 300 -10.32 15.92 -20.32
N ASP A 301 -9.82 16.62 -21.34
CA ASP A 301 -10.23 17.98 -21.77
C ASP A 301 -9.95 19.12 -20.75
N THR A 302 -9.25 18.83 -19.67
CA THR A 302 -8.87 19.81 -18.65
C THR A 302 -7.39 20.18 -18.76
N LEU A 303 -7.06 21.46 -18.78
CA LEU A 303 -5.68 21.94 -18.75
C LEU A 303 -5.11 21.76 -17.33
N VAL A 304 -4.03 21.00 -17.24
CA VAL A 304 -3.21 20.82 -16.03
C VAL A 304 -1.88 21.51 -16.29
N HIS A 305 -1.52 22.46 -15.44
CA HIS A 305 -0.29 23.21 -15.60
C HIS A 305 0.94 22.47 -15.10
N ALA A 306 2.10 22.80 -15.65
CA ALA A 306 3.39 22.28 -15.20
C ALA A 306 3.55 22.44 -13.67
N GLY A 307 3.96 21.35 -13.01
CA GLY A 307 4.15 21.32 -11.56
C GLY A 307 2.91 21.02 -10.74
N GLU A 308 1.72 21.02 -11.32
CA GLU A 308 0.51 20.65 -10.57
C GLU A 308 0.48 19.16 -10.22
N PRO A 309 0.08 18.82 -8.98
CA PRO A 309 -0.04 17.44 -8.55
C PRO A 309 -1.32 16.81 -9.07
N VAL A 310 -1.19 15.55 -9.49
CA VAL A 310 -2.29 14.69 -9.95
C VAL A 310 -2.26 13.38 -9.16
N LEU A 311 -3.41 12.96 -8.61
CA LEU A 311 -3.63 11.65 -8.00
C LEU A 311 -4.58 10.83 -8.88
N PHE A 312 -4.30 9.55 -8.98
CA PHE A 312 -5.13 8.63 -9.74
C PHE A 312 -5.94 7.77 -8.76
N GLY A 313 -7.26 7.79 -8.87
CA GLY A 313 -8.19 7.03 -8.05
C GLY A 313 -8.20 5.56 -8.46
N LEU A 314 -7.30 4.76 -7.87
CA LEU A 314 -7.21 3.32 -8.18
C LEU A 314 -8.47 2.58 -7.75
N ALA A 315 -9.00 2.90 -6.55
CA ALA A 315 -10.25 2.33 -6.07
C ALA A 315 -11.43 2.75 -6.95
N SER A 316 -11.52 4.03 -7.28
CA SER A 316 -12.56 4.54 -8.19
C SER A 316 -12.50 3.88 -9.56
N ALA A 317 -11.30 3.72 -10.13
CA ALA A 317 -11.10 3.06 -11.41
C ALA A 317 -11.46 1.57 -11.37
N ASN A 318 -11.21 0.90 -10.25
CA ASN A 318 -11.54 -0.52 -10.07
C ASN A 318 -13.05 -0.78 -9.97
N THR A 319 -13.80 0.16 -9.39
CA THR A 319 -15.26 0.08 -9.20
C THR A 319 -16.02 0.83 -10.32
N ASP A 320 -15.34 1.27 -11.36
CA ASP A 320 -15.96 1.87 -12.54
C ASP A 320 -16.76 0.79 -13.30
N PRO A 321 -18.10 0.95 -13.47
CA PRO A 321 -18.92 -0.01 -14.21
C PRO A 321 -18.45 -0.22 -15.64
N ALA A 322 -17.84 0.80 -16.28
CA ALA A 322 -17.29 0.70 -17.63
C ALA A 322 -16.12 -0.31 -17.73
N ALA A 323 -15.50 -0.65 -16.59
CA ALA A 323 -14.35 -1.55 -16.51
C ALA A 323 -14.62 -2.85 -15.73
N ALA A 324 -15.88 -3.28 -15.63
CA ALA A 324 -16.26 -4.46 -14.83
C ALA A 324 -15.50 -5.74 -15.23
N ASN A 325 -15.12 -5.88 -16.49
CA ASN A 325 -14.37 -7.02 -17.03
C ASN A 325 -12.85 -6.76 -17.16
N GLU A 326 -12.38 -5.58 -16.79
CA GLU A 326 -10.97 -5.23 -16.86
C GLU A 326 -10.22 -5.73 -15.60
N ARG A 327 -8.90 -5.84 -15.68
CA ARG A 327 -8.07 -6.12 -14.49
C ARG A 327 -8.08 -4.93 -13.53
N HIS A 328 -8.17 -5.18 -12.23
CA HIS A 328 -8.06 -4.12 -11.23
C HIS A 328 -6.68 -3.42 -11.28
N LEU A 329 -6.65 -2.15 -10.89
CA LEU A 329 -5.46 -1.31 -10.88
C LEU A 329 -4.83 -1.14 -9.48
N SER A 330 -5.23 -1.94 -8.49
CA SER A 330 -4.79 -1.82 -7.09
C SER A 330 -3.28 -1.97 -6.89
N PHE A 331 -2.60 -2.64 -7.80
CA PHE A 331 -1.14 -2.72 -7.84
C PHE A 331 -0.50 -1.72 -8.82
N GLY A 332 -1.27 -0.76 -9.32
CA GLY A 332 -0.83 0.16 -10.36
C GLY A 332 -0.76 -0.49 -11.75
N HIS A 333 -0.14 0.22 -12.70
CA HIS A 333 0.06 -0.20 -14.08
C HIS A 333 1.34 0.42 -14.66
N GLY A 334 1.96 -0.24 -15.65
CA GLY A 334 3.17 0.27 -16.32
C GLY A 334 4.45 0.14 -15.48
N ALA A 335 5.37 1.08 -15.63
CA ALA A 335 6.69 1.04 -15.02
C ALA A 335 6.65 0.94 -13.49
N HIS A 336 5.68 1.58 -12.85
CA HIS A 336 5.50 1.59 -11.39
C HIS A 336 4.55 0.50 -10.88
N TYR A 337 4.28 -0.55 -11.66
CA TYR A 337 3.52 -1.70 -11.15
C TYR A 337 4.18 -2.26 -9.89
N CYS A 338 3.38 -2.56 -8.86
CA CYS A 338 3.85 -2.97 -7.53
C CYS A 338 4.82 -4.16 -7.59
N LEU A 339 6.03 -3.97 -7.09
CA LEU A 339 7.05 -5.00 -7.06
C LEU A 339 6.70 -6.11 -6.04
N GLY A 340 6.06 -5.73 -4.92
CA GLY A 340 5.64 -6.64 -3.85
C GLY A 340 4.32 -7.39 -4.11
N ALA A 341 3.66 -7.21 -5.26
CA ALA A 341 2.36 -7.83 -5.55
C ALA A 341 2.34 -9.37 -5.37
N PRO A 342 3.37 -10.12 -5.81
CA PRO A 342 3.41 -11.58 -5.60
C PRO A 342 3.44 -11.95 -4.11
N LEU A 343 4.22 -11.23 -3.30
CA LEU A 343 4.36 -11.49 -1.87
C LEU A 343 3.09 -11.11 -1.08
N ALA A 344 2.45 -9.99 -1.44
CA ALA A 344 1.18 -9.58 -0.83
C ALA A 344 0.07 -10.60 -1.11
N ARG A 345 -0.04 -11.08 -2.35
CA ARG A 345 -0.98 -12.14 -2.73
C ARG A 345 -0.69 -13.47 -2.04
N LEU A 346 0.58 -13.84 -1.90
CA LEU A 346 0.98 -15.05 -1.19
C LEU A 346 0.50 -15.03 0.28
N GLN A 347 0.73 -13.92 0.98
CA GLN A 347 0.31 -13.78 2.38
C GLN A 347 -1.21 -13.85 2.51
N ALA A 348 -1.96 -13.14 1.67
CA ALA A 348 -3.42 -13.17 1.68
C ALA A 348 -3.96 -14.58 1.36
N ARG A 349 -3.34 -15.30 0.41
CA ARG A 349 -3.72 -16.68 0.06
C ARG A 349 -3.49 -17.62 1.23
N ILE A 350 -2.32 -17.58 1.87
CA ILE A 350 -2.02 -18.42 3.04
C ILE A 350 -2.98 -18.13 4.18
N ALA A 351 -3.32 -16.86 4.43
CA ALA A 351 -4.31 -16.48 5.43
C ALA A 351 -5.67 -17.11 5.12
N LEU A 352 -6.18 -16.97 3.89
CA LEU A 352 -7.47 -17.56 3.50
C LEU A 352 -7.46 -19.08 3.59
N GLU A 353 -6.40 -19.77 3.12
CA GLU A 353 -6.27 -21.23 3.20
C GLU A 353 -6.35 -21.76 4.64
N LEU A 354 -5.74 -21.04 5.60
CA LEU A 354 -5.79 -21.43 7.01
C LEU A 354 -7.17 -21.18 7.63
N LEU A 355 -7.80 -20.05 7.28
CA LEU A 355 -9.09 -19.64 7.84
C LEU A 355 -10.27 -20.41 7.22
N THR A 356 -10.11 -21.00 6.03
CA THR A 356 -11.11 -21.88 5.38
C THR A 356 -10.86 -23.38 5.62
N GLY A 357 -9.79 -23.74 6.33
CA GLY A 357 -9.40 -25.12 6.56
C GLY A 357 -10.39 -25.88 7.46
N GLU A 358 -10.33 -27.25 7.40
CA GLU A 358 -11.25 -28.15 8.10
C GLU A 358 -11.14 -28.11 9.65
N ARG A 359 -10.24 -27.33 10.24
CA ARG A 359 -9.96 -27.36 11.68
C ARG A 359 -10.75 -26.39 12.53
N ALA A 360 -11.26 -25.34 11.94
CA ALA A 360 -12.04 -24.32 12.67
C ALA A 360 -12.92 -23.51 11.73
N ARG A 361 -14.05 -23.04 12.24
CA ARG A 361 -14.89 -22.05 11.56
C ARG A 361 -14.64 -20.67 12.13
N ILE A 362 -14.33 -19.74 11.24
CA ILE A 362 -14.25 -18.32 11.57
C ILE A 362 -15.61 -17.66 11.33
N GLY A 363 -16.01 -16.72 12.20
CA GLY A 363 -17.25 -15.96 12.05
C GLY A 363 -17.05 -14.51 12.46
N LEU A 364 -17.72 -13.58 11.77
CA LEU A 364 -17.71 -12.16 12.13
C LEU A 364 -18.47 -11.94 13.44
N VAL A 365 -17.93 -11.12 14.33
CA VAL A 365 -18.67 -10.61 15.51
C VAL A 365 -19.38 -9.31 15.12
N GLY A 366 -20.71 -9.32 15.16
CA GLY A 366 -21.51 -8.18 14.71
C GLY A 366 -21.85 -8.25 13.22
N LYS A 367 -22.00 -7.09 12.60
CA LYS A 367 -22.31 -6.95 11.17
C LYS A 367 -21.20 -6.24 10.44
N SER A 368 -20.99 -6.57 9.16
CA SER A 368 -19.97 -5.91 8.33
C SER A 368 -20.19 -4.39 8.20
N GLY A 369 -21.46 -3.95 8.17
CA GLY A 369 -21.78 -2.52 8.13
C GLY A 369 -21.44 -1.73 9.40
N ASP A 370 -21.16 -2.41 10.53
CA ASP A 370 -20.77 -1.76 11.79
C ASP A 370 -19.25 -1.60 11.92
N LEU A 371 -18.49 -2.19 10.98
CA LEU A 371 -17.03 -2.14 10.98
C LEU A 371 -16.52 -0.71 10.69
N ARG A 372 -15.49 -0.32 11.44
CA ARG A 372 -14.88 0.98 11.28
C ARG A 372 -13.65 0.91 10.38
N TRP A 373 -13.54 1.89 9.50
CA TRP A 373 -12.42 2.06 8.60
C TRP A 373 -11.51 3.19 9.04
N ARG A 374 -10.21 3.01 8.90
CA ARG A 374 -9.23 4.06 9.18
C ARG A 374 -9.44 5.25 8.25
N ARG A 375 -9.39 6.44 8.81
CA ARG A 375 -9.52 7.70 8.07
C ARG A 375 -8.19 8.06 7.40
N SER A 376 -7.98 7.52 6.22
CA SER A 376 -6.75 7.75 5.47
C SER A 376 -7.02 7.70 3.97
N ILE A 377 -6.50 8.68 3.23
CA ILE A 377 -6.49 8.65 1.76
C ILE A 377 -5.35 7.77 1.22
N ARG A 378 -4.42 7.33 2.08
CA ARG A 378 -3.23 6.56 1.67
C ARG A 378 -3.44 5.07 1.76
N VAL A 379 -4.14 4.61 2.82
CA VAL A 379 -4.39 3.20 3.05
C VAL A 379 -5.84 2.99 3.48
N ARG A 380 -6.57 2.18 2.72
CA ARG A 380 -7.91 1.69 3.07
C ARG A 380 -7.76 0.44 3.92
N SER A 381 -7.98 0.54 5.22
CA SER A 381 -7.82 -0.54 6.19
C SER A 381 -8.92 -0.48 7.24
N LEU A 382 -9.34 -1.63 7.72
CA LEU A 382 -10.19 -1.72 8.91
C LEU A 382 -9.42 -1.24 10.14
N GLU A 383 -10.12 -0.61 11.09
CA GLU A 383 -9.58 -0.32 12.43
C GLU A 383 -9.44 -1.61 13.24
N ALA A 384 -10.46 -2.48 13.16
CA ALA A 384 -10.51 -3.79 13.77
C ALA A 384 -11.39 -4.73 12.93
N LEU A 385 -11.11 -6.03 12.98
CA LEU A 385 -11.98 -7.09 12.43
C LEU A 385 -12.23 -8.13 13.50
N PRO A 386 -13.25 -7.92 14.36
CA PRO A 386 -13.55 -8.83 15.46
C PRO A 386 -14.15 -10.14 14.92
N VAL A 387 -13.53 -11.26 15.28
CA VAL A 387 -13.94 -12.59 14.81
C VAL A 387 -14.07 -13.58 15.96
N THR A 388 -14.94 -14.57 15.78
CA THR A 388 -14.95 -15.80 16.59
C THR A 388 -14.24 -16.92 15.83
N VAL A 389 -13.54 -17.79 16.55
CA VAL A 389 -12.96 -19.03 16.00
C VAL A 389 -13.52 -20.20 16.79
N ARG A 390 -14.21 -21.13 16.12
CA ARG A 390 -14.81 -22.33 16.74
C ARG A 390 -14.17 -23.57 16.17
N PRO A 391 -13.71 -24.52 17.01
CA PRO A 391 -13.29 -25.84 16.55
C PRO A 391 -14.41 -26.53 15.78
N MET A 392 -14.07 -27.25 14.71
CA MET A 392 -15.01 -28.11 13.99
C MET A 392 -15.14 -29.47 14.66
#